data_9236ab6e00f945c18bf3dc580d2fa344
#
_entry.id   9236ab6e00f945c18bf3dc580d2fa344
#
_cell.length_a   1.000
_cell.length_b   1.000
_cell.length_c   1.000
_cell.angle_alpha   90.00
_cell.angle_beta   90.00
_cell.angle_gamma   90.00
#
_symmetry.space_group_name_H-M   'P 1'
#
loop_
_entity.id
_entity.type
_entity.pdbx_description
1 polymer ?
#
loop_
_entity_poly.entity_id
_entity_poly.type
_entity_poly.pdbx_seq_one_letter_code
_entity_poly.pdbx_strand_id
1 'polypeptide(L)'
;MNQKVVIIGGGLSGLASAVWLSESGWDVTILERRAALGGRTHAVSVPQVGDIADNGQHIMARAFVNLFRYLDAVGTMDHMHFSPIGSRMRDGSVHPTKQGMGSQLQMLFGALPGLPRRDRLKTTLACLRFFTQAARADIALDKITVAEWYRRVGMPDSAREIVFDLLALGVLNELPELASAYPLASLLSTAMKKSVRGGGSAFEFGYSDVDFDTLYVNGAQRIFSERGHQVHYRAIARQIEIRNGRAVGVRMADGDIIDADAVVCAVPAWNVRGLLDQVPGHDSVYAASAKLISAPIVSVNLYLDGPLGSEFWLENIASPEHIIDNVFDHQIMHPGRDTGRGFRYALTTSAAYMINDWPNERLIDAQMRLLRQCYPNSPHVVHANVVRENNATFTQRPGTALSRPSQQTQIPNLVLAGDWTKTEWCSTMEGAVQSASFAVSALQSSMSASSPVHVGI
;
A
#
# COMPACT_ATOMS: atom_id res chain seq x y z
N MET A 1 -22.74 -29.95 -1.24
CA MET A 1 -22.03 -29.14 -0.24
C MET A 1 -21.14 -28.17 -1.01
N ASN A 2 -21.05 -26.91 -0.56
CA ASN A 2 -20.15 -25.95 -1.18
C ASN A 2 -18.69 -26.37 -0.93
N GLN A 3 -17.80 -26.04 -1.86
CA GLN A 3 -16.36 -26.26 -1.68
C GLN A 3 -15.84 -25.36 -0.57
N LYS A 4 -14.96 -25.89 0.27
CA LYS A 4 -14.36 -25.17 1.42
C LYS A 4 -13.01 -24.56 1.03
N VAL A 5 -12.83 -23.31 1.33
CA VAL A 5 -11.53 -22.63 1.17
C VAL A 5 -11.05 -22.07 2.50
N VAL A 6 -9.80 -22.35 2.82
CA VAL A 6 -9.11 -21.71 3.95
C VAL A 6 -8.19 -20.61 3.43
N ILE A 7 -8.31 -19.42 4.01
CA ILE A 7 -7.49 -18.24 3.69
C ILE A 7 -6.61 -17.94 4.89
N ILE A 8 -5.29 -17.99 4.72
CA ILE A 8 -4.32 -17.70 5.77
C ILE A 8 -3.91 -16.24 5.67
N GLY A 9 -4.36 -15.42 6.63
CA GLY A 9 -4.11 -13.98 6.71
C GLY A 9 -5.31 -13.12 6.34
N GLY A 10 -5.72 -12.26 7.25
CA GLY A 10 -6.87 -11.35 7.15
C GLY A 10 -6.50 -9.92 6.76
N GLY A 11 -5.41 -9.71 5.99
CA GLY A 11 -5.08 -8.42 5.36
C GLY A 11 -5.90 -8.19 4.09
N LEU A 12 -5.69 -7.05 3.40
CA LEU A 12 -6.47 -6.70 2.20
C LEU A 12 -6.51 -7.78 1.12
N SER A 13 -5.38 -8.47 0.87
CA SER A 13 -5.38 -9.57 -0.11
C SER A 13 -6.22 -10.76 0.33
N GLY A 14 -6.18 -11.10 1.63
CA GLY A 14 -7.02 -12.17 2.18
C GLY A 14 -8.49 -11.80 2.21
N LEU A 15 -8.83 -10.59 2.64
CA LEU A 15 -10.20 -10.07 2.66
C LEU A 15 -10.82 -10.03 1.26
N ALA A 16 -10.08 -9.50 0.26
CA ALA A 16 -10.55 -9.46 -1.11
C ALA A 16 -10.72 -10.86 -1.72
N SER A 17 -9.79 -11.78 -1.44
CA SER A 17 -9.93 -13.19 -1.85
C SER A 17 -11.17 -13.82 -1.23
N ALA A 18 -11.42 -13.57 0.06
CA ALA A 18 -12.56 -14.09 0.79
C ALA A 18 -13.90 -13.60 0.22
N VAL A 19 -14.01 -12.29 -0.03
CA VAL A 19 -15.22 -11.68 -0.61
C VAL A 19 -15.52 -12.29 -1.98
N TRP A 20 -14.54 -12.34 -2.88
CA TRP A 20 -14.78 -12.85 -4.25
C TRP A 20 -14.97 -14.35 -4.33
N LEU A 21 -14.35 -15.15 -3.46
CA LEU A 21 -14.63 -16.58 -3.36
C LEU A 21 -16.02 -16.83 -2.76
N SER A 22 -16.42 -16.04 -1.75
CA SER A 22 -17.77 -16.06 -1.20
C SER A 22 -18.84 -15.74 -2.26
N GLU A 23 -18.61 -14.74 -3.11
CA GLU A 23 -19.48 -14.41 -4.25
C GLU A 23 -19.58 -15.58 -5.26
N SER A 24 -18.52 -16.37 -5.37
CA SER A 24 -18.46 -17.56 -6.24
C SER A 24 -19.00 -18.83 -5.59
N GLY A 25 -19.63 -18.74 -4.41
CA GLY A 25 -20.30 -19.86 -3.73
C GLY A 25 -19.38 -20.76 -2.90
N TRP A 26 -18.16 -20.31 -2.58
CA TRP A 26 -17.27 -21.05 -1.68
C TRP A 26 -17.69 -20.84 -0.21
N ASP A 27 -17.50 -21.88 0.61
CA ASP A 27 -17.54 -21.78 2.07
C ASP A 27 -16.17 -21.34 2.56
N VAL A 28 -16.09 -20.11 3.12
CA VAL A 28 -14.82 -19.44 3.41
C VAL A 28 -14.50 -19.49 4.90
N THR A 29 -13.27 -19.87 5.23
CA THR A 29 -12.70 -19.75 6.57
C THR A 29 -11.44 -18.90 6.51
N ILE A 30 -11.38 -17.80 7.28
CA ILE A 30 -10.19 -16.94 7.41
C ILE A 30 -9.47 -17.27 8.72
N LEU A 31 -8.15 -17.45 8.63
CA LEU A 31 -7.25 -17.62 9.78
C LEU A 31 -6.40 -16.35 9.95
N GLU A 32 -6.64 -15.59 10.99
CA GLU A 32 -5.89 -14.37 11.30
C GLU A 32 -5.15 -14.53 12.64
N ARG A 33 -3.83 -14.33 12.63
CA ARG A 33 -2.99 -14.46 13.83
C ARG A 33 -3.18 -13.35 14.85
N ARG A 34 -3.63 -12.16 14.42
CA ARG A 34 -3.92 -11.02 15.30
C ARG A 34 -5.34 -11.12 15.85
N ALA A 35 -5.66 -10.21 16.78
CA ALA A 35 -7.01 -10.08 17.33
C ALA A 35 -7.97 -9.30 16.42
N ALA A 36 -7.49 -8.77 15.28
CA ALA A 36 -8.25 -7.97 14.33
C ALA A 36 -7.80 -8.26 12.89
N LEU A 37 -8.70 -8.06 11.93
CA LEU A 37 -8.44 -8.08 10.49
C LEU A 37 -7.78 -6.76 10.04
N GLY A 38 -7.55 -6.61 8.73
CA GLY A 38 -6.98 -5.41 8.11
C GLY A 38 -5.48 -5.52 7.81
N GLY A 39 -4.75 -6.33 8.58
CA GLY A 39 -3.30 -6.52 8.36
C GLY A 39 -2.51 -5.23 8.55
N ARG A 40 -1.95 -4.65 7.47
CA ARG A 40 -1.22 -3.36 7.46
C ARG A 40 -2.12 -2.14 7.27
N THR A 41 -3.42 -2.33 7.10
CA THR A 41 -4.45 -1.27 7.01
C THR A 41 -5.43 -1.47 8.16
N HIS A 42 -5.14 -0.91 9.32
CA HIS A 42 -5.96 -1.07 10.52
C HIS A 42 -6.03 0.23 11.34
N ALA A 43 -7.08 0.37 12.10
CA ALA A 43 -7.24 1.47 13.02
C ALA A 43 -6.53 1.19 14.36
N VAL A 44 -6.10 2.25 15.03
CA VAL A 44 -5.38 2.22 16.31
C VAL A 44 -6.13 3.08 17.32
N SER A 45 -6.47 2.54 18.46
CA SER A 45 -7.06 3.31 19.56
C SER A 45 -6.03 4.26 20.18
N VAL A 46 -6.45 5.50 20.44
CA VAL A 46 -5.69 6.54 21.17
C VAL A 46 -6.48 6.93 22.42
N PRO A 47 -6.45 6.11 23.48
CA PRO A 47 -7.33 6.28 24.66
C PRO A 47 -7.11 7.60 25.40
N GLN A 48 -5.89 8.15 25.34
CA GLN A 48 -5.53 9.40 26.03
C GLN A 48 -6.37 10.61 25.57
N VAL A 49 -6.83 10.57 24.32
CA VAL A 49 -7.73 11.59 23.76
C VAL A 49 -9.09 11.01 23.34
N GLY A 50 -9.34 9.72 23.66
CA GLY A 50 -10.60 9.05 23.34
C GLY A 50 -10.87 8.97 21.84
N ASP A 51 -9.85 8.79 21.02
CA ASP A 51 -9.93 8.79 19.57
C ASP A 51 -9.50 7.47 18.94
N ILE A 52 -9.84 7.28 17.66
CA ILE A 52 -9.38 6.19 16.81
C ILE A 52 -8.57 6.83 15.67
N ALA A 53 -7.34 6.40 15.50
CA ALA A 53 -6.45 6.83 14.43
C ALA A 53 -6.11 5.65 13.53
N ASP A 54 -5.73 5.89 12.28
CA ASP A 54 -5.16 4.85 11.45
C ASP A 54 -3.70 4.58 11.83
N ASN A 55 -3.22 3.36 11.58
CA ASN A 55 -1.83 2.98 11.82
C ASN A 55 -0.83 3.82 11.01
N GLY A 56 -1.28 4.45 9.95
CA GLY A 56 -0.58 5.40 9.09
C GLY A 56 -1.51 5.80 7.97
N GLN A 57 -1.45 7.06 7.53
CA GLN A 57 -2.33 7.51 6.45
C GLN A 57 -1.90 6.91 5.11
N HIS A 58 -2.87 6.50 4.31
CA HIS A 58 -2.67 5.96 2.98
C HIS A 58 -3.27 6.90 1.93
N ILE A 59 -2.51 7.13 0.88
CA ILE A 59 -2.95 7.89 -0.29
C ILE A 59 -3.49 6.89 -1.31
N MET A 60 -4.71 7.09 -1.78
CA MET A 60 -5.29 6.32 -2.86
C MET A 60 -5.14 7.08 -4.17
N ALA A 61 -4.72 6.38 -5.23
CA ALA A 61 -4.71 6.95 -6.57
C ALA A 61 -5.93 6.44 -7.35
N ARG A 62 -6.52 7.29 -8.19
CA ARG A 62 -7.67 6.87 -9.03
C ARG A 62 -7.36 5.68 -9.95
N ALA A 63 -6.09 5.39 -10.16
CA ALA A 63 -5.63 4.19 -10.85
C ALA A 63 -5.82 2.87 -10.07
N PHE A 64 -6.24 2.90 -8.81
CA PHE A 64 -6.42 1.71 -7.95
C PHE A 64 -7.74 0.99 -8.22
N VAL A 65 -7.88 0.46 -9.43
CA VAL A 65 -9.13 -0.11 -9.95
C VAL A 65 -9.59 -1.35 -9.16
N ASN A 66 -8.66 -2.22 -8.75
CA ASN A 66 -9.01 -3.42 -8.01
C ASN A 66 -9.40 -3.08 -6.56
N LEU A 67 -8.71 -2.12 -5.95
CA LEU A 67 -9.06 -1.63 -4.62
C LEU A 67 -10.48 -1.06 -4.62
N PHE A 68 -10.81 -0.22 -5.59
CA PHE A 68 -12.16 0.38 -5.67
C PHE A 68 -13.24 -0.67 -5.95
N ARG A 69 -12.95 -1.69 -6.78
CA ARG A 69 -13.85 -2.84 -6.95
C ARG A 69 -14.09 -3.57 -5.62
N TYR A 70 -13.07 -3.70 -4.78
CA TYR A 70 -13.23 -4.28 -3.45
C TYR A 70 -14.08 -3.39 -2.55
N LEU A 71 -13.85 -2.06 -2.53
CA LEU A 71 -14.66 -1.10 -1.75
C LEU A 71 -16.13 -1.11 -2.20
N ASP A 72 -16.39 -1.19 -3.50
CA ASP A 72 -17.76 -1.38 -4.03
C ASP A 72 -18.39 -2.66 -3.49
N ALA A 73 -17.67 -3.78 -3.53
CA ALA A 73 -18.17 -5.08 -3.07
C ALA A 73 -18.50 -5.10 -1.57
N VAL A 74 -17.73 -4.38 -0.74
CA VAL A 74 -17.98 -4.27 0.71
C VAL A 74 -18.88 -3.10 1.08
N GLY A 75 -19.27 -2.26 0.08
CA GLY A 75 -20.23 -1.16 0.24
C GLY A 75 -19.66 0.08 0.93
N THR A 76 -18.38 0.40 0.70
CA THR A 76 -17.68 1.52 1.35
C THR A 76 -17.06 2.51 0.36
N MET A 77 -17.30 2.35 -0.95
CA MET A 77 -16.73 3.24 -1.97
C MET A 77 -17.16 4.70 -1.82
N ASP A 78 -18.34 4.97 -1.28
CA ASP A 78 -18.86 6.32 -1.07
C ASP A 78 -18.08 7.14 -0.03
N HIS A 79 -17.23 6.46 0.77
CA HIS A 79 -16.32 7.11 1.71
C HIS A 79 -15.02 7.61 1.05
N MET A 80 -14.86 7.42 -0.26
CA MET A 80 -13.68 7.86 -0.99
C MET A 80 -13.86 9.25 -1.58
N HIS A 81 -12.94 10.15 -1.25
CA HIS A 81 -12.91 11.53 -1.74
C HIS A 81 -11.63 11.78 -2.53
N PHE A 82 -11.74 12.51 -3.64
CA PHE A 82 -10.61 12.91 -4.47
C PHE A 82 -10.51 14.43 -4.49
N SER A 83 -9.37 14.95 -4.05
CA SER A 83 -9.16 16.39 -3.91
C SER A 83 -7.69 16.75 -4.18
N PRO A 84 -7.38 17.97 -4.63
CA PRO A 84 -6.02 18.43 -4.79
C PRO A 84 -5.18 18.25 -3.53
N ILE A 85 -3.86 18.07 -3.74
CA ILE A 85 -2.84 18.05 -2.70
C ILE A 85 -1.93 19.26 -2.85
N GLY A 86 -1.21 19.63 -1.79
CA GLY A 86 -0.25 20.72 -1.78
C GLY A 86 1.19 20.27 -1.60
N SER A 87 2.11 21.14 -1.95
CA SER A 87 3.51 21.05 -1.53
C SER A 87 3.83 22.27 -0.69
N ARG A 88 4.20 22.07 0.57
CA ARG A 88 4.54 23.12 1.52
C ARG A 88 6.04 23.31 1.58
N MET A 89 6.48 24.53 1.37
CA MET A 89 7.89 24.90 1.44
C MET A 89 8.26 25.39 2.84
N ARG A 90 9.55 25.43 3.15
CA ARG A 90 10.07 25.91 4.43
C ARG A 90 9.83 27.39 4.68
N ASP A 91 9.66 28.19 3.64
CA ASP A 91 9.30 29.61 3.76
C ASP A 91 7.81 29.84 4.08
N GLY A 92 7.08 28.75 4.29
CA GLY A 92 5.65 28.74 4.57
C GLY A 92 4.77 28.84 3.32
N SER A 93 5.33 29.01 2.14
CA SER A 93 4.54 29.02 0.90
C SER A 93 3.98 27.61 0.60
N VAL A 94 2.76 27.58 0.07
CA VAL A 94 2.11 26.34 -0.36
C VAL A 94 1.79 26.42 -1.85
N HIS A 95 2.02 25.31 -2.53
CA HIS A 95 1.82 25.22 -3.97
C HIS A 95 0.88 24.06 -4.28
N PRO A 96 -0.32 24.32 -4.87
CA PRO A 96 -1.23 23.26 -5.24
C PRO A 96 -0.62 22.39 -6.34
N THR A 97 -0.73 21.08 -6.16
CA THR A 97 -0.45 20.13 -7.23
C THR A 97 -1.69 20.07 -8.13
N LYS A 98 -1.55 20.52 -9.37
CA LYS A 98 -2.65 20.40 -10.34
C LYS A 98 -2.99 18.92 -10.54
N GLN A 99 -4.27 18.63 -10.60
CA GLN A 99 -4.77 17.28 -10.89
C GLN A 99 -5.06 17.12 -12.39
N GLY A 100 -5.16 15.85 -12.81
CA GLY A 100 -5.52 15.53 -14.18
C GLY A 100 -4.44 15.82 -15.19
N MET A 101 -4.86 16.09 -16.42
CA MET A 101 -3.95 16.40 -17.53
C MET A 101 -3.08 17.65 -17.26
N GLY A 102 -3.57 18.57 -16.40
CA GLY A 102 -2.83 19.75 -15.97
C GLY A 102 -1.56 19.44 -15.20
N SER A 103 -1.55 18.39 -14.34
CA SER A 103 -0.35 17.99 -13.59
C SER A 103 0.72 17.40 -14.49
N GLN A 104 0.31 16.59 -15.47
CA GLN A 104 1.21 15.97 -16.44
C GLN A 104 1.88 17.04 -17.30
N LEU A 105 1.10 18.02 -17.79
CA LEU A 105 1.63 19.16 -18.55
C LEU A 105 2.55 20.03 -17.70
N GLN A 106 2.21 20.27 -16.42
CA GLN A 106 3.04 21.05 -15.51
C GLN A 106 4.41 20.39 -15.28
N MET A 107 4.44 19.07 -15.04
CA MET A 107 5.69 18.32 -14.95
C MET A 107 6.45 18.30 -16.27
N LEU A 108 5.75 18.07 -17.37
CA LEU A 108 6.35 17.97 -18.71
C LEU A 108 7.01 19.27 -19.15
N PHE A 109 6.44 20.42 -18.80
CA PHE A 109 6.99 21.73 -19.18
C PHE A 109 7.92 22.33 -18.11
N GLY A 110 8.34 21.54 -17.10
CA GLY A 110 9.22 22.02 -16.04
C GLY A 110 8.64 23.20 -15.24
N ALA A 111 7.31 23.33 -15.24
CA ALA A 111 6.61 24.41 -14.55
C ALA A 111 6.31 24.00 -13.08
N LEU A 112 7.28 23.36 -12.44
CA LEU A 112 7.17 22.98 -11.03
C LEU A 112 7.29 24.22 -10.15
N PRO A 113 6.38 24.40 -9.17
CA PRO A 113 6.49 25.47 -8.20
C PRO A 113 7.80 25.37 -7.43
N GLY A 114 8.42 26.51 -7.14
CA GLY A 114 9.72 26.55 -6.44
C GLY A 114 10.94 26.22 -7.32
N LEU A 115 10.74 25.73 -8.57
CA LEU A 115 11.87 25.37 -9.43
C LEU A 115 12.61 26.61 -9.94
N PRO A 116 13.94 26.69 -9.75
CA PRO A 116 14.76 27.80 -10.27
C PRO A 116 14.62 27.95 -11.78
N ARG A 117 14.52 29.20 -12.27
CA ARG A 117 14.35 29.47 -13.72
C ARG A 117 15.43 28.82 -14.60
N ARG A 118 16.68 28.76 -14.09
CA ARG A 118 17.83 28.13 -14.77
C ARG A 118 17.66 26.63 -15.02
N ASP A 119 16.85 25.95 -14.18
CA ASP A 119 16.66 24.48 -14.23
C ASP A 119 15.41 24.08 -15.03
N ARG A 120 14.52 25.01 -15.38
CA ARG A 120 13.24 24.70 -16.04
C ARG A 120 13.42 23.96 -17.36
N LEU A 121 14.29 24.47 -18.27
CA LEU A 121 14.51 23.79 -19.56
C LEU A 121 15.15 22.41 -19.37
N LYS A 122 16.13 22.29 -18.47
CA LYS A 122 16.75 21.00 -18.15
C LYS A 122 15.71 20.01 -17.62
N THR A 123 14.86 20.47 -16.69
CA THR A 123 13.77 19.64 -16.12
C THR A 123 12.80 19.20 -17.20
N THR A 124 12.38 20.09 -18.12
CA THR A 124 11.50 19.73 -19.25
C THR A 124 12.11 18.59 -20.09
N LEU A 125 13.37 18.73 -20.49
CA LEU A 125 14.05 17.71 -21.30
C LEU A 125 14.24 16.39 -20.51
N ALA A 126 14.55 16.48 -19.22
CA ALA A 126 14.65 15.32 -18.35
C ALA A 126 13.30 14.61 -18.19
N CYS A 127 12.20 15.35 -18.00
CA CYS A 127 10.85 14.80 -17.92
C CYS A 127 10.44 14.08 -19.20
N LEU A 128 10.72 14.64 -20.37
CA LEU A 128 10.44 13.97 -21.65
C LEU A 128 11.14 12.61 -21.74
N ARG A 129 12.42 12.55 -21.39
CA ARG A 129 13.19 11.29 -21.36
C ARG A 129 12.66 10.33 -20.31
N PHE A 130 12.40 10.83 -19.09
CA PHE A 130 11.91 10.05 -17.95
C PHE A 130 10.59 9.39 -18.28
N PHE A 131 9.57 10.13 -18.71
CA PHE A 131 8.24 9.59 -19.01
C PHE A 131 8.25 8.70 -20.27
N THR A 132 9.09 8.99 -21.28
CA THR A 132 9.27 8.10 -22.43
C THR A 132 9.85 6.75 -22.02
N GLN A 133 10.84 6.72 -21.11
CA GLN A 133 11.40 5.48 -20.59
C GLN A 133 10.43 4.78 -19.64
N ALA A 134 9.73 5.53 -18.78
CA ALA A 134 8.69 4.98 -17.91
C ALA A 134 7.58 4.30 -18.71
N ALA A 135 7.11 4.90 -19.81
CA ALA A 135 6.06 4.32 -20.64
C ALA A 135 6.43 2.95 -21.24
N ARG A 136 7.72 2.71 -21.50
CA ARG A 136 8.24 1.42 -21.97
C ARG A 136 8.35 0.39 -20.85
N ALA A 137 8.59 0.83 -19.62
CA ALA A 137 8.84 0.00 -18.43
C ALA A 137 9.82 -1.15 -18.76
N ASP A 138 10.98 -0.81 -19.34
CA ASP A 138 11.99 -1.79 -19.70
C ASP A 138 12.58 -2.42 -18.46
N ILE A 139 12.60 -3.75 -18.38
CA ILE A 139 13.17 -4.51 -17.27
C ILE A 139 14.66 -4.21 -17.05
N ALA A 140 15.37 -3.69 -18.06
CA ALA A 140 16.74 -3.24 -17.90
C ALA A 140 16.89 -2.13 -16.83
N LEU A 141 15.83 -1.39 -16.53
CA LEU A 141 15.78 -0.42 -15.42
C LEU A 141 15.90 -1.08 -14.03
N ASP A 142 15.68 -2.40 -13.92
CA ASP A 142 15.91 -3.13 -12.66
C ASP A 142 17.39 -3.28 -12.30
N LYS A 143 18.29 -2.93 -13.20
CA LYS A 143 19.75 -2.97 -12.94
C LYS A 143 20.28 -1.70 -12.29
N ILE A 144 19.49 -0.66 -12.20
CA ILE A 144 19.89 0.66 -11.71
C ILE A 144 18.94 1.16 -10.63
N THR A 145 19.43 2.08 -9.82
CA THR A 145 18.59 2.77 -8.84
C THR A 145 17.78 3.89 -9.47
N VAL A 146 16.73 4.34 -8.76
CA VAL A 146 15.94 5.52 -9.14
C VAL A 146 16.84 6.76 -9.25
N ALA A 147 17.75 6.99 -8.30
CA ALA A 147 18.70 8.10 -8.33
C ALA A 147 19.63 8.02 -9.56
N GLU A 148 20.10 6.83 -9.90
CA GLU A 148 20.89 6.61 -11.13
C GLU A 148 20.05 6.92 -12.38
N TRP A 149 18.79 6.52 -12.41
CA TRP A 149 17.88 6.80 -13.53
C TRP A 149 17.65 8.31 -13.68
N TYR A 150 17.41 9.04 -12.58
CA TYR A 150 17.29 10.50 -12.61
C TYR A 150 18.54 11.16 -13.18
N ARG A 151 19.72 10.71 -12.76
CA ARG A 151 21.00 11.23 -13.28
C ARG A 151 21.15 10.95 -14.78
N ARG A 152 20.81 9.74 -15.26
CA ARG A 152 20.88 9.38 -16.70
C ARG A 152 19.95 10.19 -17.58
N VAL A 153 18.76 10.53 -17.11
CA VAL A 153 17.84 11.39 -17.87
C VAL A 153 18.20 12.88 -17.76
N GLY A 154 19.12 13.24 -16.87
CA GLY A 154 19.57 14.62 -16.66
C GLY A 154 18.64 15.42 -15.75
N MET A 155 17.98 14.78 -14.80
CA MET A 155 17.09 15.44 -13.85
C MET A 155 17.90 16.33 -12.89
N PRO A 156 17.59 17.66 -12.81
CA PRO A 156 18.26 18.54 -11.87
C PRO A 156 17.92 18.18 -10.41
N ASP A 157 18.88 18.39 -9.49
CA ASP A 157 18.68 18.12 -8.05
C ASP A 157 17.52 18.96 -7.48
N SER A 158 17.38 20.22 -7.90
CA SER A 158 16.24 21.06 -7.50
C SER A 158 14.86 20.47 -7.88
N ALA A 159 14.76 19.77 -9.01
CA ALA A 159 13.51 19.10 -9.41
C ALA A 159 13.30 17.79 -8.63
N ARG A 160 14.39 17.08 -8.32
CA ARG A 160 14.35 15.88 -7.48
C ARG A 160 13.82 16.20 -6.10
N GLU A 161 14.40 17.17 -5.42
CA GLU A 161 14.03 17.59 -4.05
C GLU A 161 12.58 18.04 -3.94
N ILE A 162 12.06 18.75 -4.95
CA ILE A 162 10.69 19.30 -4.91
C ILE A 162 9.63 18.24 -5.19
N VAL A 163 9.88 17.29 -6.10
CA VAL A 163 8.83 16.37 -6.59
C VAL A 163 9.31 14.94 -6.75
N PHE A 164 10.44 14.69 -7.42
CA PHE A 164 10.74 13.34 -7.90
C PHE A 164 11.19 12.38 -6.82
N ASP A 165 11.95 12.85 -5.83
CA ASP A 165 12.35 12.04 -4.69
C ASP A 165 11.15 11.75 -3.78
N LEU A 166 10.26 12.74 -3.54
CA LEU A 166 9.00 12.53 -2.81
C LEU A 166 8.07 11.55 -3.51
N LEU A 167 8.00 11.60 -4.85
CA LEU A 167 7.24 10.62 -5.63
C LEU A 167 7.79 9.21 -5.42
N ALA A 168 9.10 9.03 -5.52
CA ALA A 168 9.73 7.72 -5.31
C ALA A 168 9.51 7.21 -3.89
N LEU A 169 9.72 8.06 -2.88
CA LEU A 169 9.49 7.75 -1.46
C LEU A 169 8.03 7.35 -1.20
N GLY A 170 7.08 8.16 -1.63
CA GLY A 170 5.66 7.92 -1.40
C GLY A 170 5.12 6.67 -2.11
N VAL A 171 5.70 6.31 -3.26
CA VAL A 171 5.26 5.16 -4.07
C VAL A 171 5.98 3.87 -3.69
N LEU A 172 7.30 3.93 -3.49
CA LEU A 172 8.13 2.74 -3.28
C LEU A 172 8.45 2.48 -1.81
N ASN A 173 8.25 3.48 -0.95
CA ASN A 173 8.70 3.46 0.44
C ASN A 173 10.17 3.04 0.56
N GLU A 174 11.01 3.56 -0.34
CA GLU A 174 12.46 3.31 -0.34
C GLU A 174 13.20 4.54 -0.85
N LEU A 175 14.41 4.75 -0.34
CA LEU A 175 15.25 5.85 -0.78
C LEU A 175 15.59 5.73 -2.27
N PRO A 176 15.57 6.82 -3.05
CA PRO A 176 15.90 6.79 -4.48
C PRO A 176 17.28 6.18 -4.80
N GLU A 177 18.22 6.27 -3.86
CA GLU A 177 19.57 5.69 -3.94
C GLU A 177 19.59 4.16 -3.83
N LEU A 178 18.54 3.57 -3.25
CA LEU A 178 18.43 2.14 -2.98
C LEU A 178 17.35 1.46 -3.83
N ALA A 179 16.28 2.17 -4.14
CA ALA A 179 15.14 1.63 -4.89
C ALA A 179 15.51 1.33 -6.34
N SER A 180 15.08 0.19 -6.87
CA SER A 180 15.15 -0.12 -8.31
C SER A 180 14.30 0.89 -9.12
N ALA A 181 14.80 1.32 -10.26
CA ALA A 181 14.05 2.20 -11.16
C ALA A 181 12.87 1.49 -11.85
N TYR A 182 12.92 0.17 -12.01
CA TYR A 182 11.88 -0.58 -12.73
C TYR A 182 10.51 -0.54 -12.07
N PRO A 183 10.32 -0.75 -10.75
CA PRO A 183 9.02 -0.67 -10.10
C PRO A 183 8.35 0.69 -10.27
N LEU A 184 9.12 1.79 -10.19
CA LEU A 184 8.61 3.14 -10.44
C LEU A 184 8.17 3.30 -11.89
N ALA A 185 8.99 2.85 -12.86
CA ALA A 185 8.67 2.90 -14.27
C ALA A 185 7.42 2.07 -14.61
N SER A 186 7.31 0.86 -14.06
CA SER A 186 6.16 -0.05 -14.24
C SER A 186 4.87 0.58 -13.72
N LEU A 187 4.91 1.17 -12.52
CA LEU A 187 3.76 1.87 -11.93
C LEU A 187 3.34 3.05 -12.80
N LEU A 188 4.27 3.91 -13.21
CA LEU A 188 3.96 5.05 -14.07
C LEU A 188 3.40 4.62 -15.42
N SER A 189 3.96 3.56 -16.04
CA SER A 189 3.44 2.97 -17.27
C SER A 189 2.01 2.48 -17.11
N THR A 190 1.74 1.75 -16.04
CA THR A 190 0.40 1.22 -15.72
C THR A 190 -0.59 2.35 -15.49
N ALA A 191 -0.20 3.36 -14.70
CA ALA A 191 -1.01 4.53 -14.44
C ALA A 191 -1.34 5.30 -15.73
N MET A 192 -0.35 5.57 -16.57
CA MET A 192 -0.56 6.26 -17.86
C MET A 192 -1.52 5.49 -18.79
N LYS A 193 -1.40 4.15 -18.86
CA LYS A 193 -2.27 3.31 -19.69
C LYS A 193 -3.71 3.29 -19.17
N LYS A 194 -3.90 3.21 -17.85
CA LYS A 194 -5.23 3.21 -17.22
C LYS A 194 -5.91 4.57 -17.34
N SER A 195 -5.17 5.66 -17.19
CA SER A 195 -5.67 7.03 -17.35
C SER A 195 -6.26 7.26 -18.75
N VAL A 196 -5.59 6.78 -19.80
CA VAL A 196 -6.05 6.92 -21.20
C VAL A 196 -7.32 6.09 -21.45
N ARG A 197 -7.48 4.94 -20.81
CA ARG A 197 -8.62 4.03 -21.06
C ARG A 197 -9.86 4.37 -20.22
N GLY A 198 -9.72 5.00 -19.07
CA GLY A 198 -10.79 5.23 -18.09
C GLY A 198 -11.36 6.65 -18.05
N GLY A 199 -10.86 7.57 -18.85
CA GLY A 199 -11.37 8.96 -18.93
C GLY A 199 -11.10 9.84 -17.71
N GLY A 200 -10.25 9.42 -16.77
CA GLY A 200 -9.77 10.19 -15.62
C GLY A 200 -8.25 10.28 -15.58
N SER A 201 -7.69 11.12 -14.70
CA SER A 201 -6.25 11.13 -14.47
C SER A 201 -5.87 10.09 -13.43
N ALA A 202 -4.92 9.21 -13.74
CA ALA A 202 -4.35 8.27 -12.79
C ALA A 202 -3.66 8.96 -11.59
N PHE A 203 -3.32 10.22 -11.75
CA PHE A 203 -2.66 11.06 -10.76
C PHE A 203 -3.64 11.94 -9.97
N GLU A 204 -4.91 11.56 -9.92
CA GLU A 204 -5.85 12.07 -8.92
C GLU A 204 -5.68 11.27 -7.64
N PHE A 205 -5.38 11.98 -6.55
CA PHE A 205 -5.18 11.39 -5.23
C PHE A 205 -6.41 11.59 -4.37
N GLY A 206 -6.68 10.60 -3.53
CA GLY A 206 -7.84 10.59 -2.67
C GLY A 206 -7.53 10.03 -1.28
N TYR A 207 -8.48 10.25 -0.40
CA TYR A 207 -8.48 9.83 0.99
C TYR A 207 -9.85 9.27 1.38
N SER A 208 -9.93 8.62 2.53
CA SER A 208 -11.18 8.18 3.15
C SER A 208 -11.62 9.17 4.23
N ASP A 209 -12.93 9.41 4.34
CA ASP A 209 -13.53 10.17 5.42
C ASP A 209 -13.91 9.30 6.64
N VAL A 210 -13.56 8.03 6.62
CA VAL A 210 -13.70 7.08 7.74
C VAL A 210 -12.36 6.40 8.03
N ASP A 211 -12.25 5.78 9.22
CA ASP A 211 -11.09 4.98 9.60
C ASP A 211 -10.96 3.69 8.75
N PHE A 212 -9.78 3.07 8.77
CA PHE A 212 -9.47 1.91 7.93
C PHE A 212 -10.26 0.65 8.30
N ASP A 213 -10.63 0.45 9.55
CA ASP A 213 -11.47 -0.69 9.92
C ASP A 213 -12.87 -0.53 9.31
N THR A 214 -13.42 0.68 9.33
CA THR A 214 -14.68 1.00 8.66
C THR A 214 -14.57 0.84 7.15
N LEU A 215 -13.49 1.36 6.55
CA LEU A 215 -13.31 1.36 5.10
C LEU A 215 -13.10 -0.05 4.54
N TYR A 216 -12.23 -0.85 5.18
CA TYR A 216 -11.75 -2.12 4.58
C TYR A 216 -12.30 -3.37 5.25
N VAL A 217 -12.68 -3.32 6.53
CA VAL A 217 -12.93 -4.52 7.32
C VAL A 217 -14.40 -4.75 7.61
N ASN A 218 -15.11 -3.73 8.12
CA ASN A 218 -16.46 -3.89 8.66
C ASN A 218 -17.45 -4.41 7.61
N GLY A 219 -17.38 -3.91 6.35
CA GLY A 219 -18.22 -4.38 5.26
C GLY A 219 -17.96 -5.85 4.89
N ALA A 220 -16.70 -6.27 4.87
CA ALA A 220 -16.33 -7.66 4.65
C ALA A 220 -16.82 -8.58 5.78
N GLN A 221 -16.64 -8.18 7.03
CA GLN A 221 -17.15 -8.94 8.20
C GLN A 221 -18.67 -9.11 8.15
N ARG A 222 -19.41 -8.07 7.75
CA ARG A 222 -20.85 -8.16 7.54
C ARG A 222 -21.20 -9.24 6.50
N ILE A 223 -20.55 -9.25 5.33
CA ILE A 223 -20.74 -10.25 4.28
C ILE A 223 -20.45 -11.65 4.83
N PHE A 224 -19.37 -11.84 5.60
CA PHE A 224 -19.02 -13.13 6.15
C PHE A 224 -20.06 -13.63 7.17
N SER A 225 -20.55 -12.75 8.03
CA SER A 225 -21.60 -13.07 9.00
C SER A 225 -22.92 -13.46 8.31
N GLU A 226 -23.35 -12.67 7.33
CA GLU A 226 -24.60 -12.88 6.59
C GLU A 226 -24.60 -14.21 5.79
N ARG A 227 -23.41 -14.65 5.32
CA ARG A 227 -23.25 -15.88 4.53
C ARG A 227 -22.79 -17.09 5.35
N GLY A 228 -22.61 -16.93 6.66
CA GLY A 228 -22.22 -18.02 7.56
C GLY A 228 -20.75 -18.45 7.43
N HIS A 229 -19.88 -17.57 6.89
CA HIS A 229 -18.44 -17.81 6.81
C HIS A 229 -17.76 -17.65 8.16
N GLN A 230 -16.58 -18.28 8.33
CA GLN A 230 -15.87 -18.30 9.60
C GLN A 230 -14.64 -17.41 9.58
N VAL A 231 -14.42 -16.68 10.69
CA VAL A 231 -13.19 -15.92 10.92
C VAL A 231 -12.61 -16.33 12.26
N HIS A 232 -11.43 -16.93 12.24
CA HIS A 232 -10.71 -17.33 13.44
C HIS A 232 -9.62 -16.29 13.74
N TYR A 233 -9.81 -15.57 14.82
CA TYR A 233 -8.82 -14.62 15.34
C TYR A 233 -7.81 -15.31 16.25
N ARG A 234 -6.60 -14.75 16.39
CA ARG A 234 -5.48 -15.34 17.15
C ARG A 234 -5.16 -16.77 16.70
N ALA A 235 -5.50 -17.08 15.46
CA ALA A 235 -5.36 -18.37 14.82
C ALA A 235 -4.02 -18.42 14.04
N ILE A 236 -3.04 -19.13 14.59
CA ILE A 236 -1.70 -19.21 14.02
C ILE A 236 -1.61 -20.47 13.17
N ALA A 237 -1.65 -20.30 11.84
CA ALA A 237 -1.34 -21.35 10.87
C ALA A 237 0.16 -21.68 10.93
N ARG A 238 0.51 -22.96 10.93
CA ARG A 238 1.88 -23.46 10.95
C ARG A 238 2.32 -24.06 9.63
N GLN A 239 1.44 -24.81 8.98
CA GLN A 239 1.77 -25.55 7.77
C GLN A 239 0.52 -25.83 6.94
N ILE A 240 0.66 -25.82 5.62
CA ILE A 240 -0.37 -26.28 4.69
C ILE A 240 -0.16 -27.79 4.47
N GLU A 241 -1.19 -28.58 4.77
CA GLU A 241 -1.16 -30.03 4.65
C GLU A 241 -1.37 -30.45 3.19
N ILE A 242 -0.42 -31.22 2.68
CA ILE A 242 -0.47 -31.75 1.31
C ILE A 242 -0.65 -33.28 1.35
N ARG A 243 -1.66 -33.79 0.63
CA ARG A 243 -1.86 -35.23 0.42
C ARG A 243 -2.19 -35.48 -1.04
N ASN A 244 -1.54 -36.45 -1.64
CA ASN A 244 -1.75 -36.84 -3.04
C ASN A 244 -1.67 -35.66 -4.03
N GLY A 245 -0.71 -34.75 -3.82
CA GLY A 245 -0.51 -33.59 -4.67
C GLY A 245 -1.57 -32.48 -4.56
N ARG A 246 -2.38 -32.50 -3.50
CA ARG A 246 -3.41 -31.48 -3.23
C ARG A 246 -3.29 -30.94 -1.81
N ALA A 247 -3.60 -29.68 -1.61
CA ALA A 247 -3.82 -29.12 -0.28
C ALA A 247 -5.14 -29.66 0.28
N VAL A 248 -5.09 -30.18 1.50
CA VAL A 248 -6.24 -30.80 2.17
C VAL A 248 -6.63 -30.07 3.45
N GLY A 249 -5.88 -29.07 3.87
CA GLY A 249 -6.16 -28.28 5.07
C GLY A 249 -4.96 -27.51 5.54
N VAL A 250 -5.12 -26.90 6.68
CA VAL A 250 -4.09 -26.07 7.35
C VAL A 250 -3.91 -26.56 8.78
N ARG A 251 -2.68 -26.90 9.13
CA ARG A 251 -2.27 -27.24 10.51
C ARG A 251 -2.05 -25.98 11.32
N MET A 252 -2.70 -25.91 12.45
CA MET A 252 -2.64 -24.82 13.40
C MET A 252 -1.50 -25.01 14.43
N ALA A 253 -1.20 -23.95 15.19
CA ALA A 253 -0.15 -23.98 16.21
C ALA A 253 -0.44 -24.91 17.40
N ASP A 254 -1.70 -25.15 17.70
CA ASP A 254 -2.19 -26.08 18.73
C ASP A 254 -2.17 -27.56 18.27
N GLY A 255 -1.90 -27.80 16.97
CA GLY A 255 -1.85 -29.11 16.35
C GLY A 255 -3.11 -29.50 15.59
N ASP A 256 -4.21 -28.79 15.75
CA ASP A 256 -5.45 -29.03 15.02
C ASP A 256 -5.28 -28.80 13.52
N ILE A 257 -6.09 -29.48 12.72
CA ILE A 257 -6.13 -29.31 11.27
C ILE A 257 -7.51 -28.79 10.88
N ILE A 258 -7.52 -27.68 10.15
CA ILE A 258 -8.73 -27.16 9.52
C ILE A 258 -8.75 -27.68 8.08
N ASP A 259 -9.72 -28.55 7.79
CA ASP A 259 -9.87 -29.18 6.48
C ASP A 259 -10.30 -28.16 5.41
N ALA A 260 -9.77 -28.31 4.20
CA ALA A 260 -10.07 -27.43 3.06
C ALA A 260 -9.98 -28.17 1.73
N ASP A 261 -10.85 -27.82 0.77
CA ASP A 261 -10.76 -28.22 -0.63
C ASP A 261 -9.75 -27.36 -1.39
N ALA A 262 -9.48 -26.14 -0.89
CA ALA A 262 -8.49 -25.21 -1.43
C ALA A 262 -7.90 -24.30 -0.35
N VAL A 263 -6.71 -23.76 -0.61
CA VAL A 263 -6.02 -22.84 0.31
C VAL A 263 -5.53 -21.61 -0.43
N VAL A 264 -5.79 -20.42 0.15
CA VAL A 264 -5.18 -19.15 -0.25
C VAL A 264 -4.19 -18.74 0.83
N CYS A 265 -2.89 -18.71 0.50
CA CYS A 265 -1.86 -18.22 1.39
C CYS A 265 -1.67 -16.71 1.16
N ALA A 266 -2.32 -15.89 2.00
CA ALA A 266 -2.37 -14.43 1.90
C ALA A 266 -1.51 -13.72 2.97
N VAL A 267 -0.44 -14.38 3.42
CA VAL A 267 0.51 -13.81 4.37
C VAL A 267 1.57 -12.95 3.67
N PRO A 268 2.19 -11.97 4.36
CA PRO A 268 3.29 -11.22 3.79
C PRO A 268 4.54 -12.08 3.58
N ALA A 269 5.46 -11.63 2.70
CA ALA A 269 6.67 -12.36 2.29
C ALA A 269 7.48 -12.92 3.47
N TRP A 270 7.62 -12.15 4.54
CA TRP A 270 8.42 -12.51 5.73
C TRP A 270 7.74 -13.53 6.64
N ASN A 271 6.47 -13.87 6.40
CA ASN A 271 5.70 -14.86 7.17
C ASN A 271 5.39 -16.15 6.38
N VAL A 272 5.83 -16.27 5.14
CA VAL A 272 5.51 -17.43 4.30
C VAL A 272 6.31 -18.67 4.68
N ARG A 273 7.49 -18.49 5.27
CA ARG A 273 8.39 -19.58 5.63
C ARG A 273 7.76 -20.50 6.68
N GLY A 274 7.89 -21.80 6.50
CA GLY A 274 7.26 -22.84 7.31
C GLY A 274 5.87 -23.25 6.82
N LEU A 275 5.09 -22.32 6.29
CA LEU A 275 3.74 -22.63 5.78
C LEU A 275 3.77 -23.55 4.55
N LEU A 276 4.79 -23.42 3.69
CA LEU A 276 4.87 -24.12 2.41
C LEU A 276 5.85 -25.31 2.41
N ASP A 277 6.37 -25.76 3.56
CA ASP A 277 7.43 -26.78 3.62
C ASP A 277 7.08 -28.11 2.92
N GLN A 278 5.80 -28.45 2.84
CA GLN A 278 5.32 -29.60 2.09
C GLN A 278 4.99 -29.33 0.61
N VAL A 279 5.11 -28.07 0.17
CA VAL A 279 4.73 -27.66 -1.19
C VAL A 279 5.93 -27.83 -2.12
N PRO A 280 5.84 -28.61 -3.21
CA PRO A 280 6.90 -28.71 -4.19
C PRO A 280 7.31 -27.33 -4.72
N GLY A 281 8.59 -27.07 -4.82
CA GLY A 281 9.14 -25.79 -5.31
C GLY A 281 9.08 -24.64 -4.30
N HIS A 282 8.75 -24.89 -3.02
CA HIS A 282 8.73 -23.87 -1.97
C HIS A 282 10.06 -23.15 -1.80
N ASP A 283 11.19 -23.83 -2.04
CA ASP A 283 12.54 -23.21 -1.95
C ASP A 283 12.65 -21.97 -2.85
N SER A 284 12.06 -22.01 -4.06
CA SER A 284 12.06 -20.87 -4.98
C SER A 284 11.22 -19.71 -4.43
N VAL A 285 10.09 -19.99 -3.78
CA VAL A 285 9.24 -18.99 -3.13
C VAL A 285 9.96 -18.37 -1.93
N TYR A 286 10.63 -19.19 -1.12
CA TYR A 286 11.41 -18.73 0.03
C TYR A 286 12.63 -17.89 -0.38
N ALA A 287 13.34 -18.31 -1.45
CA ALA A 287 14.44 -17.53 -2.00
C ALA A 287 13.96 -16.19 -2.59
N ALA A 288 12.78 -16.18 -3.22
CA ALA A 288 12.13 -14.97 -3.71
C ALA A 288 11.76 -14.04 -2.56
N SER A 289 11.06 -14.55 -1.54
CA SER A 289 10.63 -13.77 -0.38
C SER A 289 11.80 -13.17 0.40
N ALA A 290 12.92 -13.88 0.51
CA ALA A 290 14.11 -13.42 1.20
C ALA A 290 14.80 -12.21 0.54
N LYS A 291 14.56 -11.99 -0.75
CA LYS A 291 15.08 -10.81 -1.48
C LYS A 291 14.22 -9.56 -1.26
N LEU A 292 12.99 -9.71 -0.79
CA LEU A 292 12.05 -8.62 -0.56
C LEU A 292 12.23 -8.09 0.87
N ILE A 293 13.12 -7.12 1.02
CA ILE A 293 13.46 -6.51 2.31
C ILE A 293 12.30 -5.63 2.75
N SER A 294 12.00 -5.58 4.04
CA SER A 294 11.00 -4.68 4.59
C SER A 294 11.53 -3.27 4.78
N ALA A 295 10.70 -2.27 4.51
CA ALA A 295 10.97 -0.86 4.81
C ALA A 295 10.00 -0.34 5.86
N PRO A 296 10.48 0.45 6.85
CA PRO A 296 9.65 1.02 7.88
C PRO A 296 8.95 2.29 7.40
N ILE A 297 7.75 2.54 7.96
CA ILE A 297 7.10 3.85 7.96
C ILE A 297 6.89 4.26 9.41
N VAL A 298 7.18 5.51 9.71
CA VAL A 298 6.86 6.14 10.98
C VAL A 298 5.73 7.13 10.77
N SER A 299 4.67 6.99 11.57
CA SER A 299 3.53 7.89 11.59
C SER A 299 3.40 8.52 12.98
N VAL A 300 3.19 9.84 13.03
CA VAL A 300 2.92 10.56 14.27
C VAL A 300 1.58 11.26 14.14
N ASN A 301 0.58 10.79 14.91
CA ASN A 301 -0.68 11.49 15.03
C ASN A 301 -0.51 12.58 16.08
N LEU A 302 -0.52 13.86 15.64
CA LEU A 302 -0.48 15.03 16.50
C LEU A 302 -1.90 15.53 16.78
N TYR A 303 -2.13 15.91 18.02
CA TYR A 303 -3.32 16.63 18.47
C TYR A 303 -2.87 17.99 18.98
N LEU A 304 -3.31 19.06 18.31
CA LEU A 304 -2.90 20.42 18.56
C LEU A 304 -4.04 21.22 19.23
N ASP A 305 -3.71 22.25 20.00
CA ASP A 305 -4.71 23.14 20.64
C ASP A 305 -5.35 24.15 19.69
N GLY A 306 -4.94 24.15 18.42
CA GLY A 306 -5.49 24.99 17.37
C GLY A 306 -5.20 24.44 15.96
N PRO A 307 -5.76 25.08 14.92
CA PRO A 307 -5.51 24.66 13.54
C PRO A 307 -4.09 24.99 13.10
N LEU A 308 -3.47 24.07 12.34
CA LEU A 308 -2.12 24.23 11.78
C LEU A 308 -2.10 25.26 10.62
N GLY A 309 -3.24 25.46 9.95
CA GLY A 309 -3.35 26.31 8.78
C GLY A 309 -2.96 25.63 7.47
N SER A 310 -3.19 24.33 7.38
CA SER A 310 -3.08 23.59 6.13
C SER A 310 -4.17 24.06 5.14
N GLU A 311 -3.82 24.11 3.86
CA GLU A 311 -4.76 24.47 2.79
C GLU A 311 -5.31 23.23 2.07
N PHE A 312 -4.61 22.10 2.21
CA PHE A 312 -4.93 20.83 1.57
C PHE A 312 -5.01 19.70 2.59
N TRP A 313 -5.83 18.69 2.30
CA TRP A 313 -5.92 17.48 3.13
C TRP A 313 -4.59 16.73 3.25
N LEU A 314 -3.72 16.92 2.25
CA LEU A 314 -2.36 16.41 2.21
C LEU A 314 -1.43 17.51 1.72
N GLU A 315 -0.41 17.83 2.51
CA GLU A 315 0.71 18.69 2.11
C GLU A 315 2.02 17.91 2.19
N ASN A 316 2.72 17.80 1.06
CA ASN A 316 4.05 17.22 1.00
C ASN A 316 5.06 18.23 1.55
N ILE A 317 6.00 17.78 2.35
CA ILE A 317 7.06 18.60 2.94
C ILE A 317 8.38 18.27 2.25
N ALA A 318 8.87 19.19 1.42
CA ALA A 318 10.21 19.08 0.84
C ALA A 318 11.26 19.41 1.92
N SER A 319 11.92 18.38 2.45
CA SER A 319 12.91 18.53 3.52
C SER A 319 14.09 17.57 3.31
N PRO A 320 15.34 18.09 3.23
CA PRO A 320 16.53 17.25 3.13
C PRO A 320 16.79 16.43 4.40
N GLU A 321 16.22 16.81 5.55
CA GLU A 321 16.34 16.04 6.80
C GLU A 321 15.54 14.73 6.78
N HIS A 322 14.58 14.59 5.87
CA HIS A 322 13.74 13.41 5.72
C HIS A 322 13.14 12.92 7.05
N ILE A 323 12.50 13.87 7.78
CA ILE A 323 11.87 13.63 9.08
C ILE A 323 10.33 13.63 8.95
N ILE A 324 9.79 14.37 7.98
CA ILE A 324 8.39 14.40 7.59
C ILE A 324 8.35 14.46 6.06
N ASP A 325 7.62 13.54 5.44
CA ASP A 325 7.33 13.59 4.01
C ASP A 325 5.97 14.25 3.76
N ASN A 326 4.99 13.92 4.61
CA ASN A 326 3.60 14.30 4.41
C ASN A 326 2.96 14.77 5.72
N VAL A 327 2.10 15.77 5.60
CA VAL A 327 1.19 16.25 6.64
C VAL A 327 -0.25 16.04 6.13
N PHE A 328 -1.01 15.24 6.85
CA PHE A 328 -2.43 15.00 6.58
C PHE A 328 -3.29 15.78 7.56
N ASP A 329 -4.20 16.60 7.05
CA ASP A 329 -5.14 17.39 7.86
C ASP A 329 -6.47 16.65 8.04
N HIS A 330 -6.69 16.11 9.22
CA HIS A 330 -7.89 15.36 9.53
C HIS A 330 -9.14 16.23 9.69
N GLN A 331 -9.02 17.54 9.80
CA GLN A 331 -10.18 18.43 9.80
C GLN A 331 -10.74 18.58 8.38
N ILE A 332 -9.85 18.56 7.37
CA ILE A 332 -10.27 18.56 5.96
C ILE A 332 -10.74 17.18 5.54
N MET A 333 -10.05 16.10 5.99
CA MET A 333 -10.41 14.72 5.63
C MET A 333 -11.73 14.27 6.27
N HIS A 334 -12.02 14.73 7.48
CA HIS A 334 -13.21 14.35 8.26
C HIS A 334 -14.00 15.61 8.69
N PRO A 335 -14.75 16.24 7.78
CA PRO A 335 -15.55 17.42 8.09
C PRO A 335 -16.53 17.14 9.24
N GLY A 336 -16.54 18.01 10.25
CA GLY A 336 -17.39 17.83 11.44
C GLY A 336 -16.78 16.98 12.56
N ARG A 337 -15.50 16.55 12.42
CA ARG A 337 -14.77 15.91 13.51
C ARG A 337 -14.78 16.80 14.75
N ASP A 338 -15.04 16.19 15.92
CA ASP A 338 -14.93 16.86 17.21
C ASP A 338 -13.50 17.32 17.50
N THR A 339 -13.30 18.64 17.54
CA THR A 339 -12.01 19.26 17.87
C THR A 339 -11.79 19.47 19.36
N GLY A 340 -12.75 19.14 20.21
CA GLY A 340 -12.60 19.19 21.67
C GLY A 340 -11.49 18.28 22.18
N ARG A 341 -11.06 17.32 21.36
CA ARG A 341 -9.93 16.42 21.59
C ARG A 341 -8.60 16.94 21.01
N GLY A 342 -8.59 18.13 20.45
CA GLY A 342 -7.51 18.71 19.67
C GLY A 342 -7.67 18.53 18.15
N PHE A 343 -7.03 19.42 17.42
CA PHE A 343 -6.93 19.36 15.95
C PHE A 343 -5.95 18.26 15.56
N ARG A 344 -6.42 17.23 14.87
CA ARG A 344 -5.59 16.07 14.54
C ARG A 344 -4.88 16.24 13.19
N TYR A 345 -3.59 15.96 13.20
CA TYR A 345 -2.74 15.88 12.02
C TYR A 345 -1.96 14.56 12.04
N ALA A 346 -1.87 13.88 10.91
CA ALA A 346 -0.98 12.74 10.81
C ALA A 346 0.26 13.12 9.99
N LEU A 347 1.42 12.93 10.59
CA LEU A 347 2.72 13.12 9.95
C LEU A 347 3.27 11.77 9.55
N THR A 348 3.68 11.59 8.30
CA THR A 348 4.29 10.33 7.86
C THR A 348 5.69 10.54 7.32
N THR A 349 6.54 9.56 7.58
CA THR A 349 7.89 9.46 7.03
C THR A 349 8.06 8.07 6.43
N SER A 350 8.24 8.03 5.11
CA SER A 350 8.52 6.81 4.35
C SER A 350 9.99 6.43 4.49
N ALA A 351 10.36 5.17 4.22
CA ALA A 351 11.74 4.69 4.34
C ALA A 351 12.44 5.21 5.61
N ALA A 352 11.74 5.16 6.73
CA ALA A 352 12.08 5.85 7.98
C ALA A 352 13.28 5.24 8.72
N TYR A 353 14.27 4.67 8.00
CA TYR A 353 15.43 3.98 8.57
C TYR A 353 16.21 4.80 9.60
N MET A 354 16.33 6.11 9.35
CA MET A 354 17.13 7.01 10.20
C MET A 354 16.45 7.36 11.53
N ILE A 355 15.12 7.38 11.57
CA ILE A 355 14.34 7.88 12.71
C ILE A 355 13.55 6.79 13.43
N ASN A 356 13.48 5.59 12.86
CA ASN A 356 12.65 4.51 13.38
C ASN A 356 12.96 4.14 14.84
N ASP A 357 14.23 4.18 15.21
CA ASP A 357 14.70 3.81 16.55
C ASP A 357 14.84 5.02 17.49
N TRP A 358 14.43 6.22 17.07
CA TRP A 358 14.49 7.38 17.95
C TRP A 358 13.45 7.27 19.06
N PRO A 359 13.78 7.75 20.29
CA PRO A 359 12.76 7.93 21.33
C PRO A 359 11.63 8.84 20.84
N ASN A 360 10.39 8.56 21.28
CA ASN A 360 9.22 9.31 20.85
C ASN A 360 9.36 10.83 21.05
N GLU A 361 9.86 11.24 22.21
CA GLU A 361 10.09 12.66 22.54
C GLU A 361 11.02 13.33 21.52
N ARG A 362 12.16 12.69 21.23
CA ARG A 362 13.12 13.21 20.25
C ARG A 362 12.50 13.34 18.85
N LEU A 363 11.70 12.34 18.44
CA LEU A 363 11.03 12.34 17.15
C LEU A 363 10.02 13.48 17.06
N ILE A 364 9.12 13.58 18.05
CA ILE A 364 8.09 14.62 18.11
C ILE A 364 8.72 16.00 18.10
N ASP A 365 9.77 16.24 18.93
CA ASP A 365 10.48 17.50 18.97
C ASP A 365 11.13 17.87 17.63
N ALA A 366 11.74 16.90 16.94
CA ALA A 366 12.34 17.12 15.63
C ALA A 366 11.28 17.47 14.57
N GLN A 367 10.17 16.75 14.57
CA GLN A 367 9.04 17.02 13.67
C GLN A 367 8.40 18.38 13.95
N MET A 368 8.19 18.75 15.22
CA MET A 368 7.65 20.05 15.58
C MET A 368 8.59 21.20 15.23
N ARG A 369 9.91 21.02 15.30
CA ARG A 369 10.87 22.03 14.82
C ARG A 369 10.73 22.26 13.31
N LEU A 370 10.58 21.20 12.52
CA LEU A 370 10.37 21.31 11.08
C LEU A 370 9.00 21.93 10.75
N LEU A 371 7.94 21.49 11.44
CA LEU A 371 6.61 22.07 11.26
C LEU A 371 6.58 23.59 11.51
N ARG A 372 7.27 24.08 12.56
CA ARG A 372 7.34 25.53 12.84
C ARG A 372 8.06 26.32 11.76
N GLN A 373 8.94 25.70 10.98
CA GLN A 373 9.52 26.37 9.81
C GLN A 373 8.50 26.49 8.67
N CYS A 374 7.73 25.42 8.44
CA CYS A 374 6.72 25.37 7.36
C CYS A 374 5.41 26.07 7.75
N TYR A 375 5.08 26.09 9.04
CA TYR A 375 3.86 26.70 9.62
C TYR A 375 4.28 27.58 10.83
N PRO A 376 4.69 28.83 10.60
CA PRO A 376 5.27 29.69 11.65
C PRO A 376 4.37 29.89 12.88
N ASN A 377 3.04 29.82 12.70
CA ASN A 377 2.04 29.98 13.76
C ASN A 377 1.55 28.63 14.31
N SER A 378 2.36 27.57 14.22
CA SER A 378 1.97 26.24 14.70
C SER A 378 1.50 26.26 16.16
N PRO A 379 0.33 25.72 16.46
CA PRO A 379 -0.20 25.59 17.83
C PRO A 379 0.64 24.66 18.71
N HIS A 380 0.26 24.56 19.99
CA HIS A 380 0.91 23.65 20.93
C HIS A 380 0.40 22.22 20.79
N VAL A 381 1.27 21.25 21.08
CA VAL A 381 0.91 19.83 21.09
C VAL A 381 0.15 19.52 22.41
N VAL A 382 -1.08 19.07 22.26
CA VAL A 382 -1.91 18.54 23.37
C VAL A 382 -1.56 17.08 23.64
N HIS A 383 -1.45 16.30 22.56
CA HIS A 383 -1.09 14.88 22.62
C HIS A 383 -0.39 14.45 21.32
N ALA A 384 0.43 13.42 21.40
CA ALA A 384 1.04 12.80 20.24
C ALA A 384 1.06 11.26 20.39
N ASN A 385 0.67 10.55 19.35
CA ASN A 385 0.75 9.09 19.30
C ASN A 385 1.67 8.68 18.15
N VAL A 386 2.72 7.91 18.48
CA VAL A 386 3.72 7.44 17.49
C VAL A 386 3.43 6.00 17.14
N VAL A 387 3.25 5.73 15.85
CA VAL A 387 3.07 4.40 15.29
C VAL A 387 4.27 4.07 14.41
N ARG A 388 4.91 2.93 14.65
CA ARG A 388 6.02 2.41 13.85
C ARG A 388 5.59 1.11 13.17
N GLU A 389 5.44 1.16 11.87
CA GLU A 389 5.23 -0.06 11.09
C GLU A 389 6.57 -0.48 10.48
N ASN A 390 7.28 -1.36 11.19
CA ASN A 390 8.61 -1.82 10.78
C ASN A 390 8.61 -2.60 9.47
N ASN A 391 7.49 -3.20 9.15
CA ASN A 391 7.29 -3.98 7.93
C ASN A 391 6.14 -3.37 7.10
N ALA A 392 6.17 -2.06 6.88
CA ALA A 392 5.11 -1.34 6.18
C ALA A 392 4.95 -1.82 4.74
N THR A 393 6.06 -1.93 4.03
CA THR A 393 6.12 -2.43 2.65
C THR A 393 7.28 -3.41 2.50
N PHE A 394 7.29 -4.18 1.41
CA PHE A 394 8.55 -4.73 0.91
C PHE A 394 9.18 -3.70 -0.03
N THR A 395 10.50 -3.63 -0.05
CA THR A 395 11.25 -2.81 -1.00
C THR A 395 11.77 -3.66 -2.16
N GLN A 396 11.90 -3.04 -3.32
CA GLN A 396 12.49 -3.66 -4.49
C GLN A 396 13.79 -2.92 -4.84
N ARG A 397 14.91 -3.53 -4.48
CA ARG A 397 16.24 -3.05 -4.86
C ARG A 397 16.65 -3.57 -6.25
N PRO A 398 17.65 -3.00 -6.90
CA PRO A 398 18.11 -3.48 -8.20
C PRO A 398 18.35 -4.99 -8.24
N GLY A 399 17.85 -5.65 -9.29
CA GLY A 399 17.94 -7.11 -9.47
C GLY A 399 16.84 -7.93 -8.80
N THR A 400 15.81 -7.30 -8.21
CA THR A 400 14.76 -8.02 -7.48
C THR A 400 13.39 -8.05 -8.18
N ALA A 401 13.18 -7.28 -9.24
CA ALA A 401 11.87 -7.15 -9.87
C ALA A 401 11.27 -8.48 -10.37
N LEU A 402 12.13 -9.34 -10.93
CA LEU A 402 11.72 -10.68 -11.40
C LEU A 402 11.65 -11.74 -10.28
N SER A 403 12.00 -11.38 -9.05
CA SER A 403 11.99 -12.33 -7.93
C SER A 403 10.60 -12.56 -7.34
N ARG A 404 9.60 -11.75 -7.68
CA ARG A 404 8.24 -11.90 -7.14
C ARG A 404 7.59 -13.17 -7.69
N PRO A 405 7.11 -14.10 -6.81
CA PRO A 405 6.53 -15.37 -7.26
C PRO A 405 5.16 -15.15 -7.89
N SER A 406 4.75 -16.08 -8.77
CA SER A 406 3.39 -16.17 -9.27
C SER A 406 2.40 -16.47 -8.13
N GLN A 407 1.13 -16.16 -8.34
CA GLN A 407 0.05 -16.59 -7.47
C GLN A 407 -0.17 -18.11 -7.53
N GLN A 408 0.08 -18.72 -8.68
CA GLN A 408 -0.02 -20.16 -8.84
C GLN A 408 1.16 -20.88 -8.20
N THR A 409 0.89 -21.97 -7.49
CA THR A 409 1.90 -22.93 -7.02
C THR A 409 1.88 -24.19 -7.87
N GLN A 410 2.76 -25.14 -7.55
CA GLN A 410 2.72 -26.48 -8.18
C GLN A 410 1.55 -27.34 -7.67
N ILE A 411 0.84 -26.91 -6.63
CA ILE A 411 -0.34 -27.56 -6.08
C ILE A 411 -1.59 -26.88 -6.67
N PRO A 412 -2.43 -27.59 -7.44
CA PRO A 412 -3.51 -26.97 -8.22
C PRO A 412 -4.53 -26.18 -7.40
N ASN A 413 -4.79 -26.59 -6.15
CA ASN A 413 -5.75 -25.98 -5.23
C ASN A 413 -5.07 -25.14 -4.13
N LEU A 414 -3.82 -24.69 -4.34
CA LEU A 414 -3.10 -23.79 -3.48
C LEU A 414 -2.58 -22.60 -4.26
N VAL A 415 -2.96 -21.41 -3.84
CA VAL A 415 -2.50 -20.14 -4.44
C VAL A 415 -1.91 -19.21 -3.40
N LEU A 416 -0.98 -18.35 -3.86
CA LEU A 416 -0.41 -17.27 -3.06
C LEU A 416 -1.14 -15.97 -3.37
N ALA A 417 -1.36 -15.14 -2.36
CA ALA A 417 -1.84 -13.78 -2.52
C ALA A 417 -1.01 -12.81 -1.64
N GLY A 418 -1.02 -11.55 -1.99
CA GLY A 418 -0.28 -10.50 -1.28
C GLY A 418 0.47 -9.61 -2.26
N ASP A 419 0.71 -8.38 -1.83
CA ASP A 419 1.42 -7.36 -2.61
C ASP A 419 2.81 -7.80 -3.07
N TRP A 420 3.42 -8.77 -2.40
CA TRP A 420 4.73 -9.35 -2.71
C TRP A 420 4.73 -10.40 -3.83
N THR A 421 3.55 -10.89 -4.23
CA THR A 421 3.42 -11.77 -5.41
C THR A 421 3.40 -10.94 -6.70
N LYS A 422 3.58 -11.57 -7.85
CA LYS A 422 3.74 -10.87 -9.13
C LYS A 422 2.46 -10.14 -9.53
N THR A 423 2.51 -8.81 -9.51
CA THR A 423 1.47 -7.90 -10.00
C THR A 423 2.11 -6.78 -10.82
N GLU A 424 1.29 -5.91 -11.41
CA GLU A 424 1.76 -4.71 -12.11
C GLU A 424 2.20 -3.59 -11.15
N TRP A 425 1.88 -3.73 -9.87
CA TRP A 425 2.09 -2.73 -8.83
C TRP A 425 3.24 -3.11 -7.91
N CYS A 426 3.87 -2.12 -7.30
CA CYS A 426 4.78 -2.30 -6.17
C CYS A 426 3.99 -2.65 -4.88
N SER A 427 4.62 -2.55 -3.71
CA SER A 427 3.97 -2.80 -2.41
C SER A 427 2.94 -1.71 -2.09
N THR A 428 1.73 -1.88 -2.60
CA THR A 428 0.60 -0.97 -2.42
C THR A 428 -0.68 -1.74 -2.08
N MET A 429 -1.70 -1.05 -1.61
CA MET A 429 -3.04 -1.62 -1.40
C MET A 429 -3.62 -2.18 -2.70
N GLU A 430 -3.45 -1.46 -3.81
CA GLU A 430 -3.86 -1.94 -5.14
C GLU A 430 -3.12 -3.23 -5.52
N GLY A 431 -1.81 -3.30 -5.28
CA GLY A 431 -1.03 -4.52 -5.52
C GLY A 431 -1.54 -5.71 -4.69
N ALA A 432 -1.90 -5.47 -3.43
CA ALA A 432 -2.47 -6.51 -2.56
C ALA A 432 -3.81 -7.03 -3.10
N VAL A 433 -4.73 -6.13 -3.46
CA VAL A 433 -6.06 -6.51 -3.95
C VAL A 433 -6.00 -7.08 -5.38
N GLN A 434 -5.13 -6.55 -6.25
CA GLN A 434 -4.89 -7.14 -7.58
C GLN A 434 -4.35 -8.58 -7.46
N SER A 435 -3.44 -8.84 -6.52
CA SER A 435 -2.93 -10.19 -6.28
C SER A 435 -4.03 -11.16 -5.88
N ALA A 436 -5.01 -10.71 -5.09
CA ALA A 436 -6.17 -11.50 -4.72
C ALA A 436 -7.02 -11.84 -5.95
N SER A 437 -7.25 -10.89 -6.85
CA SER A 437 -7.96 -11.12 -8.12
C SER A 437 -7.28 -12.21 -8.96
N PHE A 438 -5.96 -12.14 -9.08
CA PHE A 438 -5.18 -13.14 -9.81
C PHE A 438 -5.19 -14.50 -9.13
N ALA A 439 -5.08 -14.53 -7.79
CA ALA A 439 -5.12 -15.77 -7.01
C ALA A 439 -6.48 -16.47 -7.14
N VAL A 440 -7.58 -15.72 -7.01
CA VAL A 440 -8.93 -16.27 -7.17
C VAL A 440 -9.15 -16.81 -8.59
N SER A 441 -8.75 -16.06 -9.62
CA SER A 441 -8.87 -16.50 -11.01
C SER A 441 -8.03 -17.75 -11.29
N ALA A 442 -6.82 -17.83 -10.76
CA ALA A 442 -5.94 -18.99 -10.90
C ALA A 442 -6.53 -20.23 -10.22
N LEU A 443 -7.07 -20.06 -9.01
CA LEU A 443 -7.70 -21.16 -8.26
C LEU A 443 -8.93 -21.70 -9.00
N GLN A 444 -9.83 -20.85 -9.44
CA GLN A 444 -11.04 -21.22 -10.16
C GLN A 444 -10.71 -21.95 -11.48
N SER A 445 -9.72 -21.46 -12.22
CA SER A 445 -9.27 -22.09 -13.48
C SER A 445 -8.69 -23.50 -13.23
N SER A 446 -7.88 -23.67 -12.19
CA SER A 446 -7.28 -24.96 -11.84
C SER A 446 -8.33 -25.97 -11.38
N MET A 447 -9.33 -25.54 -10.61
CA MET A 447 -10.39 -26.40 -10.11
C MET A 447 -11.34 -26.84 -11.23
N SER A 448 -11.66 -25.95 -12.17
CA SER A 448 -12.48 -26.28 -13.34
C SER A 448 -11.81 -27.29 -14.27
N ALA A 449 -10.49 -27.20 -14.46
CA ALA A 449 -9.71 -28.13 -15.27
C ALA A 449 -9.60 -29.53 -14.62
N SER A 450 -9.78 -29.62 -13.29
CA SER A 450 -9.68 -30.89 -12.54
C SER A 450 -11.03 -31.64 -12.44
N SER A 451 -12.14 -31.04 -12.88
CA SER A 451 -13.46 -31.70 -12.90
C SER A 451 -13.49 -32.68 -14.10
N PRO A 452 -13.76 -33.98 -13.90
CA PRO A 452 -13.85 -34.90 -15.00
C PRO A 452 -14.99 -34.45 -15.94
N VAL A 453 -14.69 -34.32 -17.23
CA VAL A 453 -15.71 -34.18 -18.27
C VAL A 453 -16.56 -35.45 -18.22
N HIS A 454 -17.76 -35.38 -17.68
CA HIS A 454 -18.73 -36.43 -17.87
C HIS A 454 -19.09 -36.45 -19.38
N VAL A 455 -18.35 -37.25 -20.15
CA VAL A 455 -18.77 -37.65 -21.47
C VAL A 455 -19.94 -38.63 -21.23
N GLY A 456 -21.15 -38.11 -21.29
CA GLY A 456 -22.34 -38.95 -21.33
C GLY A 456 -22.29 -39.85 -22.55
N ILE A 457 -22.25 -41.14 -22.31
CA ILE A 457 -22.46 -42.20 -23.32
C ILE A 457 -23.97 -42.35 -23.52
#